data_b7c449f52cda9a1f44e960380892f96f
#
_entry.id   b7c449f52cda9a1f44e960380892f96f
#
_cell.length_a   1.000
_cell.length_b   1.000
_cell.length_c   1.000
_cell.angle_alpha   90.00
_cell.angle_beta   90.00
_cell.angle_gamma   90.00
#
_symmetry.space_group_name_H-M   'P 1'
#
loop_
_entity.id
_entity.type
_entity.pdbx_description
1 polymer ?
#
loop_
_entity_poly.entity_id
_entity_poly.type
_entity_poly.pdbx_seq_one_letter_code
_entity_poly.pdbx_strand_id
1 'polypeptide(L)'
;MAPSLDLSRQCCEALAGKARQTAAPFPDDPDSLTLNYHLETAMTDTPNDTLRQAALFYHEHPKPGKLEIRATKPMANGRDLSRAYSPGVAEACLEIKADETNAARYTARGNLVAVVSNGTAVLGLGNIGALASKPVMEGKAVLFKKFANIDCFDIELNEPDPEKLAEIVIALEPTFGAINLEDIKAPDCFIVEKICRERMNIPVFHDDQHGTAIVVGAAAKNALHVAGKRFEDIKIVSTGG
;
A
#
# COMPACT_ATOMS: atom_id res chain seq x y z
N MET A 1 -26.74 -17.05 -17.15
CA MET A 1 -25.32 -17.15 -16.78
C MET A 1 -24.61 -15.96 -17.39
N ALA A 2 -24.37 -14.92 -16.59
CA ALA A 2 -23.57 -13.76 -17.00
C ALA A 2 -22.09 -14.11 -16.79
N PRO A 3 -21.18 -13.72 -17.70
CA PRO A 3 -19.76 -13.98 -17.52
C PRO A 3 -19.25 -13.17 -16.33
N SER A 4 -18.57 -13.84 -15.41
CA SER A 4 -17.82 -13.20 -14.33
C SER A 4 -16.75 -12.31 -14.95
N LEU A 5 -16.93 -11.01 -14.89
CA LEU A 5 -15.93 -10.02 -15.29
C LEU A 5 -14.70 -10.24 -14.37
N ASP A 6 -13.59 -10.56 -15.00
CA ASP A 6 -12.30 -10.77 -14.33
C ASP A 6 -11.73 -9.43 -13.85
N LEU A 7 -12.22 -8.98 -12.68
CA LEU A 7 -11.79 -7.75 -12.01
C LEU A 7 -10.30 -7.74 -11.67
N SER A 8 -9.68 -8.92 -11.53
CA SER A 8 -8.24 -9.04 -11.28
C SER A 8 -7.45 -8.57 -12.51
N ARG A 9 -7.94 -8.88 -13.69
CA ARG A 9 -7.34 -8.46 -14.95
C ARG A 9 -7.49 -6.95 -15.18
N GLN A 10 -8.65 -6.40 -14.88
CA GLN A 10 -8.90 -4.95 -15.00
C GLN A 10 -8.07 -4.13 -13.99
N CYS A 11 -7.88 -4.62 -12.77
CA CYS A 11 -7.03 -3.97 -11.77
C CYS A 11 -5.56 -3.96 -12.21
N CYS A 12 -5.05 -5.10 -12.71
CA CYS A 12 -3.68 -5.18 -13.23
C CYS A 12 -3.47 -4.30 -14.47
N GLU A 13 -4.45 -4.23 -15.36
CA GLU A 13 -4.38 -3.38 -16.56
C GLU A 13 -4.47 -1.89 -16.22
N ALA A 14 -5.30 -1.51 -15.26
CA ALA A 14 -5.41 -0.12 -14.78
C ALA A 14 -4.13 0.36 -14.07
N LEU A 15 -3.52 -0.49 -13.25
CA LEU A 15 -2.24 -0.20 -12.60
C LEU A 15 -1.08 -0.17 -13.59
N ALA A 16 -1.03 -1.10 -14.53
CA ALA A 16 -0.02 -1.13 -15.58
C ALA A 16 -0.16 0.00 -16.60
N GLY A 17 -1.38 0.43 -16.91
CA GLY A 17 -1.66 1.57 -17.79
C GLY A 17 -1.19 2.90 -17.20
N LYS A 18 -1.43 3.14 -15.91
CA LYS A 18 -0.94 4.35 -15.21
C LYS A 18 0.58 4.35 -15.07
N ALA A 19 1.21 3.22 -14.78
CA ALA A 19 2.67 3.12 -14.66
C ALA A 19 3.42 3.46 -15.95
N ARG A 20 2.80 3.25 -17.12
CA ARG A 20 3.40 3.60 -18.43
C ARG A 20 3.26 5.08 -18.81
N GLN A 21 2.28 5.79 -18.23
CA GLN A 21 2.03 7.21 -18.56
C GLN A 21 2.76 8.21 -17.65
N THR A 22 3.30 7.77 -16.50
CA THR A 22 3.88 8.66 -15.51
C THR A 22 5.35 8.38 -15.19
N ALA A 23 6.04 7.57 -15.98
CA ALA A 23 7.49 7.41 -15.84
C ALA A 23 8.20 8.69 -16.27
N ALA A 24 8.19 9.70 -15.41
CA ALA A 24 9.19 10.75 -15.46
C ALA A 24 10.56 10.13 -15.15
N PRO A 25 11.64 10.54 -15.84
CA PRO A 25 12.97 10.04 -15.54
C PRO A 25 13.30 10.34 -14.07
N PHE A 26 13.90 9.35 -13.39
CA PHE A 26 14.44 9.52 -12.05
C PHE A 26 15.37 10.74 -12.06
N PRO A 27 15.33 11.61 -11.04
CA PRO A 27 16.37 12.62 -10.89
C PRO A 27 17.70 11.91 -10.68
N ASP A 28 18.65 12.16 -11.59
CA ASP A 28 20.03 11.65 -11.57
C ASP A 28 20.90 12.38 -10.53
N ASP A 29 20.43 12.55 -9.30
CA ASP A 29 21.25 13.10 -8.23
C ASP A 29 21.33 12.14 -7.03
N PRO A 30 22.32 11.23 -7.01
CA PRO A 30 22.61 10.39 -5.86
C PRO A 30 23.22 11.16 -4.69
N ASP A 31 23.62 12.45 -4.87
CA ASP A 31 24.43 13.19 -3.90
C ASP A 31 23.64 14.10 -2.95
N SER A 32 22.31 14.20 -3.09
CA SER A 32 21.51 15.03 -2.18
C SER A 32 21.23 14.38 -0.81
N LEU A 33 21.72 13.17 -0.55
CA LEU A 33 21.59 12.43 0.71
C LEU A 33 22.93 11.99 1.30
N THR A 34 23.99 12.77 1.11
CA THR A 34 25.21 12.61 1.93
C THR A 34 24.96 13.22 3.31
N LEU A 35 24.17 12.53 4.13
CA LEU A 35 24.31 12.66 5.57
C LEU A 35 25.62 11.96 5.94
N ASN A 36 26.64 12.76 6.29
CA ASN A 36 27.88 12.26 6.86
C ASN A 36 27.58 11.57 8.19
N TYR A 37 27.44 10.23 8.17
CA TYR A 37 27.40 9.42 9.36
C TYR A 37 28.84 9.30 9.90
N HIS A 38 29.19 10.13 10.86
CA HIS A 38 30.31 9.83 11.75
C HIS A 38 29.85 8.72 12.71
N LEU A 39 30.06 7.45 12.31
CA LEU A 39 30.00 6.29 13.17
C LEU A 39 31.39 6.05 13.77
N GLU A 40 31.74 6.85 14.79
CA GLU A 40 32.75 6.46 15.75
C GLU A 40 32.05 5.90 16.98
N THR A 41 31.79 4.61 17.02
CA THR A 41 31.53 3.90 18.26
C THR A 41 32.16 2.51 18.23
N ALA A 42 32.72 2.13 19.36
CA ALA A 42 33.60 1.00 19.61
C ALA A 42 33.03 -0.34 19.09
N MET A 43 33.90 -1.07 18.40
CA MET A 43 33.68 -2.40 17.83
C MET A 43 33.63 -3.47 18.92
N THR A 44 32.44 -3.71 19.48
CA THR A 44 32.15 -4.92 20.27
C THR A 44 30.83 -5.58 19.89
N ASP A 45 30.04 -4.96 18.97
CA ASP A 45 28.72 -5.45 18.60
C ASP A 45 28.76 -6.53 17.53
N THR A 46 27.92 -7.54 17.67
CA THR A 46 27.72 -8.54 16.61
C THR A 46 27.08 -7.86 15.38
N PRO A 47 27.25 -8.40 14.15
CA PRO A 47 26.63 -7.84 12.96
C PRO A 47 25.11 -7.63 13.07
N ASN A 48 24.46 -8.41 13.94
CA ASN A 48 23.02 -8.32 14.19
C ASN A 48 22.66 -7.13 15.07
N ASP A 49 23.51 -6.77 16.04
CA ASP A 49 23.31 -5.60 16.89
C ASP A 49 23.48 -4.31 16.10
N THR A 50 24.42 -4.26 15.16
CA THR A 50 24.66 -3.12 14.28
C THR A 50 23.46 -2.88 13.36
N LEU A 51 22.89 -3.93 12.78
CA LEU A 51 21.68 -3.82 11.93
C LEU A 51 20.48 -3.35 12.75
N ARG A 52 20.28 -3.90 13.95
CA ARG A 52 19.20 -3.50 14.85
C ARG A 52 19.28 -2.02 15.21
N GLN A 53 20.45 -1.54 15.60
CA GLN A 53 20.66 -0.12 15.95
C GLN A 53 20.40 0.80 14.74
N ALA A 54 20.94 0.45 13.57
CA ALA A 54 20.73 1.21 12.33
C ALA A 54 19.24 1.25 11.95
N ALA A 55 18.51 0.15 12.09
CA ALA A 55 17.09 0.09 11.78
C ALA A 55 16.27 0.97 12.75
N LEU A 56 16.54 0.91 14.05
CA LEU A 56 15.85 1.76 15.04
C LEU A 56 16.15 3.25 14.78
N PHE A 57 17.41 3.60 14.53
CA PHE A 57 17.80 4.96 14.18
C PHE A 57 17.06 5.46 12.92
N TYR A 58 16.98 4.63 11.87
CA TYR A 58 16.26 4.99 10.65
C TYR A 58 14.77 5.27 10.90
N HIS A 59 14.11 4.54 11.81
CA HIS A 59 12.70 4.77 12.12
C HIS A 59 12.44 5.98 13.01
N GLU A 60 13.46 6.41 13.78
CA GLU A 60 13.38 7.55 14.71
C GLU A 60 13.81 8.87 14.08
N HIS A 61 14.78 8.84 13.14
CA HIS A 61 15.44 10.03 12.62
C HIS A 61 15.27 10.19 11.10
N PRO A 62 15.27 11.47 10.59
CA PRO A 62 15.31 12.74 11.34
C PRO A 62 13.96 13.08 11.98
N LYS A 63 12.90 12.35 11.67
CA LYS A 63 11.54 12.45 12.18
C LYS A 63 10.97 11.06 12.37
N PRO A 64 10.27 10.77 13.48
CA PRO A 64 9.66 9.45 13.67
C PRO A 64 8.68 9.08 12.56
N GLY A 65 8.72 7.81 12.15
CA GLY A 65 7.88 7.26 11.09
C GLY A 65 8.41 7.52 9.68
N LYS A 66 7.68 7.03 8.70
CA LYS A 66 8.07 7.10 7.27
C LYS A 66 7.09 7.90 6.42
N LEU A 67 5.97 8.33 7.00
CA LEU A 67 4.91 9.06 6.31
C LEU A 67 4.74 10.45 6.92
N GLU A 68 4.37 11.39 6.07
CA GLU A 68 3.89 12.70 6.49
C GLU A 68 2.76 13.17 5.58
N ILE A 69 1.89 14.02 6.10
CA ILE A 69 0.85 14.69 5.32
C ILE A 69 1.34 16.07 4.92
N ARG A 70 1.31 16.35 3.61
CA ARG A 70 1.71 17.64 3.05
C ARG A 70 0.56 18.27 2.28
N ALA A 71 0.29 19.55 2.56
CA ALA A 71 -0.68 20.32 1.78
C ALA A 71 -0.18 20.50 0.33
N THR A 72 -1.08 20.25 -0.64
CA THR A 72 -0.81 20.40 -2.07
C THR A 72 -1.23 21.76 -2.63
N LYS A 73 -1.98 22.54 -1.84
CA LYS A 73 -2.49 23.87 -2.23
C LYS A 73 -1.92 24.93 -1.30
N PRO A 74 -1.66 26.14 -1.80
CA PRO A 74 -1.29 27.26 -0.95
C PRO A 74 -2.44 27.64 -0.03
N MET A 75 -2.11 28.08 1.19
CA MET A 75 -3.05 28.63 2.16
C MET A 75 -2.39 29.82 2.86
N ALA A 76 -2.00 30.83 2.06
CA ALA A 76 -1.21 31.96 2.52
C ALA A 76 -2.03 33.19 2.95
N ASN A 77 -3.31 33.25 2.56
CA ASN A 77 -4.16 34.43 2.79
C ASN A 77 -5.64 34.03 2.92
N GLY A 78 -6.49 35.00 3.30
CA GLY A 78 -7.93 34.78 3.51
C GLY A 78 -8.68 34.34 2.25
N ARG A 79 -8.20 34.69 1.05
CA ARG A 79 -8.80 34.23 -0.22
C ARG A 79 -8.51 32.75 -0.45
N ASP A 80 -7.32 32.28 -0.13
CA ASP A 80 -6.98 30.85 -0.23
C ASP A 80 -7.81 30.06 0.78
N LEU A 81 -7.93 30.54 2.02
CA LEU A 81 -8.71 29.93 3.05
C LEU A 81 -10.20 29.84 2.66
N SER A 82 -10.77 30.90 2.07
CA SER A 82 -12.17 30.89 1.63
C SER A 82 -12.45 29.90 0.50
N ARG A 83 -11.47 29.56 -0.30
CA ARG A 83 -11.57 28.53 -1.36
C ARG A 83 -11.35 27.13 -0.82
N ALA A 84 -10.37 26.99 0.08
CA ALA A 84 -9.97 25.66 0.60
C ALA A 84 -10.96 25.14 1.65
N TYR A 85 -11.65 26.05 2.35
CA TYR A 85 -12.58 25.72 3.42
C TYR A 85 -13.90 26.47 3.25
N SER A 86 -14.32 27.30 4.19
CA SER A 86 -15.61 27.98 4.15
C SER A 86 -15.47 29.37 3.50
N PRO A 87 -16.38 29.77 2.56
CA PRO A 87 -17.54 29.03 2.03
C PRO A 87 -17.25 28.17 0.78
N GLY A 88 -16.13 28.36 0.09
CA GLY A 88 -15.87 27.84 -1.26
C GLY A 88 -15.84 26.32 -1.36
N VAL A 89 -15.50 25.59 -0.29
CA VAL A 89 -15.50 24.11 -0.26
C VAL A 89 -16.89 23.52 -0.56
N ALA A 90 -17.96 24.27 -0.29
CA ALA A 90 -19.33 23.82 -0.54
C ALA A 90 -19.58 23.50 -2.02
N GLU A 91 -18.96 24.23 -2.94
CA GLU A 91 -19.12 23.98 -4.38
C GLU A 91 -18.58 22.58 -4.77
N ALA A 92 -17.39 22.22 -4.27
CA ALA A 92 -16.84 20.88 -4.51
C ALA A 92 -17.73 19.78 -3.90
N CYS A 93 -18.28 20.02 -2.71
CA CYS A 93 -19.20 19.08 -2.06
C CYS A 93 -20.49 18.89 -2.89
N LEU A 94 -21.05 19.96 -3.45
CA LEU A 94 -22.25 19.90 -4.26
C LEU A 94 -22.02 19.17 -5.60
N GLU A 95 -20.86 19.38 -6.22
CA GLU A 95 -20.46 18.66 -7.43
C GLU A 95 -20.30 17.14 -7.18
N ILE A 96 -19.69 16.75 -6.05
CA ILE A 96 -19.57 15.35 -5.67
C ILE A 96 -20.94 14.75 -5.32
N LYS A 97 -21.80 15.51 -4.65
CA LYS A 97 -23.15 15.06 -4.33
C LYS A 97 -23.99 14.82 -5.59
N ALA A 98 -23.79 15.64 -6.63
CA ALA A 98 -24.49 15.50 -7.91
C ALA A 98 -23.96 14.31 -8.73
N ASP A 99 -22.66 14.04 -8.68
CA ASP A 99 -21.98 12.93 -9.35
C ASP A 99 -20.78 12.49 -8.52
N GLU A 100 -20.86 11.30 -7.90
CA GLU A 100 -19.84 10.72 -7.04
C GLU A 100 -18.48 10.53 -7.74
N THR A 101 -18.44 10.40 -9.06
CA THR A 101 -17.20 10.28 -9.82
C THR A 101 -16.32 11.53 -9.70
N ASN A 102 -16.90 12.67 -9.40
CA ASN A 102 -16.22 13.92 -9.13
C ASN A 102 -15.34 13.88 -7.85
N ALA A 103 -15.55 12.90 -6.97
CA ALA A 103 -14.68 12.71 -5.80
C ALA A 103 -13.21 12.49 -6.21
N ALA A 104 -12.97 11.78 -7.29
CA ALA A 104 -11.62 11.57 -7.82
C ALA A 104 -10.98 12.85 -8.40
N ARG A 105 -11.81 13.82 -8.81
CA ARG A 105 -11.38 15.09 -9.40
C ARG A 105 -11.09 16.16 -8.36
N TYR A 106 -11.95 16.25 -7.32
CA TYR A 106 -11.90 17.32 -6.35
C TYR A 106 -11.27 16.95 -5.02
N THR A 107 -10.92 15.67 -4.81
CA THR A 107 -10.25 15.17 -3.59
C THR A 107 -9.02 14.33 -3.90
N ALA A 108 -8.28 13.96 -2.87
CA ALA A 108 -7.15 13.04 -2.99
C ALA A 108 -7.57 11.58 -3.32
N ARG A 109 -8.87 11.24 -3.22
CA ARG A 109 -9.41 9.88 -3.35
C ARG A 109 -8.96 9.17 -4.64
N GLY A 110 -8.85 9.91 -5.74
CA GLY A 110 -8.46 9.34 -7.04
C GLY A 110 -7.05 8.76 -7.11
N ASN A 111 -6.19 9.05 -6.14
CA ASN A 111 -4.82 8.53 -6.05
C ASN A 111 -4.46 8.09 -4.62
N LEU A 112 -5.43 7.76 -3.78
CA LEU A 112 -5.21 7.40 -2.38
C LEU A 112 -5.64 5.95 -2.13
N VAL A 113 -4.72 5.13 -1.64
CA VAL A 113 -4.93 3.72 -1.27
C VAL A 113 -4.80 3.56 0.24
N ALA A 114 -5.62 2.71 0.87
CA ALA A 114 -5.37 2.25 2.22
C ALA A 114 -4.58 0.94 2.20
N VAL A 115 -3.51 0.85 2.98
CA VAL A 115 -2.92 -0.41 3.43
C VAL A 115 -3.58 -0.78 4.75
N VAL A 116 -4.35 -1.85 4.77
CA VAL A 116 -5.12 -2.25 5.96
C VAL A 116 -4.57 -3.56 6.51
N SER A 117 -4.30 -3.58 7.81
CA SER A 117 -3.81 -4.75 8.53
C SER A 117 -4.41 -4.85 9.92
N ASN A 118 -4.49 -6.06 10.46
CA ASN A 118 -4.66 -6.28 11.89
C ASN A 118 -3.41 -6.89 12.56
N GLY A 119 -2.31 -7.01 11.82
CA GLY A 119 -1.00 -7.45 12.32
C GLY A 119 -0.96 -8.89 12.80
N THR A 120 -1.81 -9.77 12.23
CA THR A 120 -1.94 -11.15 12.69
C THR A 120 -1.02 -12.14 11.98
N ALA A 121 -0.36 -11.73 10.88
CA ALA A 121 0.56 -12.57 10.12
C ALA A 121 1.75 -11.79 9.54
N VAL A 122 2.41 -11.01 10.38
CA VAL A 122 3.56 -10.19 9.96
C VAL A 122 4.75 -11.09 9.65
N LEU A 123 5.36 -10.90 8.47
CA LEU A 123 6.43 -11.75 7.95
C LEU A 123 7.59 -11.90 8.96
N GLY A 124 7.89 -13.14 9.33
CA GLY A 124 8.95 -13.48 10.27
C GLY A 124 8.64 -13.24 11.75
N LEU A 125 7.53 -12.57 12.07
CA LEU A 125 7.15 -12.19 13.43
C LEU A 125 5.82 -12.83 13.88
N GLY A 126 4.96 -13.22 12.92
CA GLY A 126 3.65 -13.80 13.21
C GLY A 126 2.63 -12.77 13.71
N ASN A 127 1.84 -13.17 14.69
CA ASN A 127 0.82 -12.30 15.28
C ASN A 127 1.44 -11.36 16.33
N ILE A 128 1.76 -10.15 15.93
CA ILE A 128 2.31 -9.10 16.80
C ILE A 128 1.28 -8.01 17.14
N GLY A 129 0.09 -8.10 16.55
CA GLY A 129 -1.01 -7.16 16.74
C GLY A 129 -0.90 -5.88 15.91
N ALA A 130 -2.02 -5.17 15.83
CA ALA A 130 -2.20 -4.02 14.96
C ALA A 130 -1.16 -2.91 15.19
N LEU A 131 -0.97 -2.45 16.44
CA LEU A 131 -0.06 -1.34 16.73
C LEU A 131 1.41 -1.68 16.40
N ALA A 132 1.86 -2.90 16.71
CA ALA A 132 3.25 -3.28 16.48
C ALA A 132 3.54 -3.53 14.97
N SER A 133 2.52 -3.79 14.14
CA SER A 133 2.67 -3.92 12.70
C SER A 133 2.84 -2.58 11.96
N LYS A 134 2.50 -1.45 12.60
CA LYS A 134 2.54 -0.12 11.97
C LYS A 134 3.85 0.21 11.23
N PRO A 135 5.07 -0.06 11.75
CA PRO A 135 6.27 0.22 10.99
C PRO A 135 6.38 -0.54 9.67
N VAL A 136 5.81 -1.74 9.58
CA VAL A 136 5.76 -2.53 8.34
C VAL A 136 4.76 -1.90 7.36
N MET A 137 3.57 -1.51 7.85
CA MET A 137 2.52 -0.90 7.03
C MET A 137 2.92 0.46 6.48
N GLU A 138 3.59 1.30 7.27
CA GLU A 138 4.22 2.53 6.76
C GLU A 138 5.27 2.22 5.67
N GLY A 139 6.07 1.17 5.84
CA GLY A 139 7.00 0.70 4.83
C GLY A 139 6.28 0.34 3.53
N LYS A 140 5.17 -0.40 3.62
CA LYS A 140 4.34 -0.75 2.46
C LYS A 140 3.79 0.51 1.76
N ALA A 141 3.29 1.48 2.52
CA ALA A 141 2.79 2.74 1.98
C ALA A 141 3.88 3.52 1.23
N VAL A 142 5.11 3.54 1.75
CA VAL A 142 6.26 4.15 1.06
C VAL A 142 6.59 3.43 -0.26
N LEU A 143 6.47 2.10 -0.32
CA LEU A 143 6.67 1.34 -1.57
C LEU A 143 5.64 1.73 -2.63
N PHE A 144 4.35 1.88 -2.27
CA PHE A 144 3.32 2.42 -3.17
C PHE A 144 3.71 3.79 -3.73
N LYS A 145 4.18 4.68 -2.86
CA LYS A 145 4.62 6.02 -3.28
C LYS A 145 5.85 5.95 -4.18
N LYS A 146 6.88 5.20 -3.77
CA LYS A 146 8.17 5.11 -4.47
C LYS A 146 8.04 4.50 -5.86
N PHE A 147 7.30 3.40 -6.00
CA PHE A 147 7.27 2.64 -7.24
C PHE A 147 6.10 2.95 -8.16
N ALA A 148 4.98 3.43 -7.62
CA ALA A 148 3.77 3.69 -8.40
C ALA A 148 3.28 5.14 -8.33
N ASN A 149 3.92 5.99 -7.52
CA ASN A 149 3.47 7.36 -7.21
C ASN A 149 2.01 7.41 -6.69
N ILE A 150 1.59 6.38 -5.97
CA ILE A 150 0.29 6.30 -5.32
C ILE A 150 0.45 6.78 -3.88
N ASP A 151 -0.40 7.71 -3.46
CA ASP A 151 -0.50 8.13 -2.07
C ASP A 151 -1.15 7.03 -1.25
N CYS A 152 -0.66 6.81 -0.03
CA CYS A 152 -1.11 5.69 0.76
C CYS A 152 -1.17 6.05 2.24
N PHE A 153 -2.26 5.65 2.91
CA PHE A 153 -2.34 5.61 4.37
C PHE A 153 -2.31 4.16 4.85
N ASP A 154 -1.56 3.92 5.91
CA ASP A 154 -1.61 2.70 6.67
C ASP A 154 -2.70 2.79 7.75
N ILE A 155 -3.52 1.76 7.84
CA ILE A 155 -4.67 1.67 8.74
C ILE A 155 -4.57 0.36 9.52
N GLU A 156 -4.11 0.46 10.74
CA GLU A 156 -4.00 -0.68 11.65
C GLU A 156 -5.28 -0.84 12.46
N LEU A 157 -6.00 -1.95 12.28
CA LEU A 157 -7.29 -2.22 12.92
C LEU A 157 -7.14 -3.28 13.99
N ASN A 158 -7.46 -2.93 15.24
CA ASN A 158 -7.45 -3.88 16.34
C ASN A 158 -8.76 -4.68 16.39
N GLU A 159 -9.01 -5.47 15.33
CA GLU A 159 -10.18 -6.34 15.22
C GLU A 159 -9.74 -7.74 14.79
N PRO A 160 -9.88 -8.74 15.68
CA PRO A 160 -9.51 -10.13 15.38
C PRO A 160 -10.60 -10.92 14.63
N ASP A 161 -11.85 -10.47 14.65
CA ASP A 161 -12.95 -11.12 13.96
C ASP A 161 -12.96 -10.72 12.48
N PRO A 162 -12.82 -11.69 11.53
CA PRO A 162 -12.68 -11.36 10.13
C PRO A 162 -13.94 -10.71 9.51
N GLU A 163 -15.14 -11.06 9.98
CA GLU A 163 -16.36 -10.47 9.46
C GLU A 163 -16.49 -9.01 9.89
N LYS A 164 -16.19 -8.72 11.17
CA LYS A 164 -16.19 -7.34 11.68
C LYS A 164 -15.06 -6.51 11.06
N LEU A 165 -13.89 -7.11 10.86
CA LEU A 165 -12.79 -6.46 10.16
C LEU A 165 -13.22 -6.04 8.75
N ALA A 166 -13.88 -6.93 8.02
CA ALA A 166 -14.44 -6.63 6.69
C ALA A 166 -15.45 -5.48 6.73
N GLU A 167 -16.36 -5.45 7.73
CA GLU A 167 -17.33 -4.35 7.89
C GLU A 167 -16.64 -3.01 8.11
N ILE A 168 -15.56 -2.97 8.91
CA ILE A 168 -14.79 -1.74 9.13
C ILE A 168 -14.11 -1.31 7.82
N VAL A 169 -13.50 -2.24 7.09
CA VAL A 169 -12.84 -1.95 5.81
C VAL A 169 -13.83 -1.39 4.79
N ILE A 170 -15.04 -1.98 4.70
CA ILE A 170 -16.10 -1.50 3.81
C ILE A 170 -16.50 -0.06 4.16
N ALA A 171 -16.60 0.26 5.44
CA ALA A 171 -16.93 1.61 5.89
C ALA A 171 -15.87 2.67 5.50
N LEU A 172 -14.65 2.29 5.17
CA LEU A 172 -13.58 3.17 4.69
C LEU A 172 -13.69 3.52 3.20
N GLU A 173 -14.54 2.87 2.43
CA GLU A 173 -14.66 3.05 0.96
C GLU A 173 -14.77 4.51 0.52
N PRO A 174 -15.54 5.39 1.18
CA PRO A 174 -15.67 6.78 0.73
C PRO A 174 -14.34 7.55 0.71
N THR A 175 -13.36 7.15 1.54
CA THR A 175 -12.08 7.85 1.68
C THR A 175 -11.08 7.45 0.61
N PHE A 176 -11.12 6.20 0.15
CA PHE A 176 -10.04 5.61 -0.66
C PHE A 176 -10.48 5.27 -2.08
N GLY A 177 -9.52 5.27 -3.00
CA GLY A 177 -9.67 4.78 -4.36
C GLY A 177 -9.43 3.27 -4.52
N ALA A 178 -8.74 2.65 -3.56
CA ALA A 178 -8.53 1.20 -3.48
C ALA A 178 -8.08 0.78 -2.08
N ILE A 179 -8.19 -0.51 -1.78
CA ILE A 179 -7.73 -1.12 -0.53
C ILE A 179 -6.68 -2.19 -0.84
N ASN A 180 -5.55 -2.13 -0.16
CA ASN A 180 -4.57 -3.21 -0.05
C ASN A 180 -4.67 -3.83 1.34
N LEU A 181 -5.08 -5.09 1.42
CA LEU A 181 -5.05 -5.88 2.64
C LEU A 181 -3.65 -6.48 2.81
N GLU A 182 -3.08 -6.40 4.00
CA GLU A 182 -1.71 -6.81 4.29
C GLU A 182 -1.62 -7.53 5.63
N ASP A 183 -0.81 -8.59 5.71
CA ASP A 183 -0.45 -9.28 6.96
C ASP A 183 -1.66 -9.76 7.81
N ILE A 184 -2.76 -10.14 7.16
CA ILE A 184 -3.91 -10.78 7.79
C ILE A 184 -3.73 -12.29 7.68
N LYS A 185 -3.77 -13.00 8.82
CA LYS A 185 -3.53 -14.45 8.86
C LYS A 185 -4.54 -15.26 8.04
N ALA A 186 -4.10 -16.37 7.49
CA ALA A 186 -5.00 -17.38 6.94
C ALA A 186 -5.70 -18.17 8.09
N PRO A 187 -6.98 -18.59 7.94
CA PRO A 187 -7.84 -18.40 6.77
C PRO A 187 -8.61 -17.06 6.75
N ASP A 188 -8.47 -16.21 7.77
CA ASP A 188 -9.24 -14.98 7.95
C ASP A 188 -9.08 -14.03 6.75
N CYS A 189 -7.88 -13.95 6.19
CA CYS A 189 -7.60 -13.11 5.01
C CYS A 189 -8.50 -13.43 3.81
N PHE A 190 -8.83 -14.70 3.59
CA PHE A 190 -9.74 -15.11 2.50
C PHE A 190 -11.17 -14.64 2.74
N ILE A 191 -11.62 -14.67 4.00
CA ILE A 191 -12.95 -14.22 4.39
C ILE A 191 -13.07 -12.72 4.21
N VAL A 192 -12.10 -11.96 4.75
CA VAL A 192 -12.08 -10.49 4.67
C VAL A 192 -12.05 -10.03 3.21
N GLU A 193 -11.11 -10.55 2.42
CA GLU A 193 -11.00 -10.17 1.01
C GLU A 193 -12.28 -10.47 0.23
N LYS A 194 -12.84 -11.66 0.40
CA LYS A 194 -14.07 -12.06 -0.29
C LYS A 194 -15.22 -11.10 0.02
N ILE A 195 -15.49 -10.84 1.30
CA ILE A 195 -16.60 -9.96 1.72
C ILE A 195 -16.39 -8.54 1.18
N CYS A 196 -15.17 -8.01 1.29
CA CYS A 196 -14.87 -6.67 0.80
C CYS A 196 -15.04 -6.59 -0.73
N ARG A 197 -14.53 -7.55 -1.50
CA ARG A 197 -14.67 -7.57 -2.96
C ARG A 197 -16.09 -7.74 -3.45
N GLU A 198 -16.95 -8.41 -2.70
CA GLU A 198 -18.36 -8.59 -3.05
C GLU A 198 -19.20 -7.34 -2.77
N ARG A 199 -18.79 -6.49 -1.82
CA ARG A 199 -19.61 -5.38 -1.30
C ARG A 199 -19.07 -4.00 -1.61
N MET A 200 -17.79 -3.85 -1.92
CA MET A 200 -17.17 -2.57 -2.24
C MET A 200 -17.15 -2.31 -3.75
N ASN A 201 -17.28 -1.04 -4.14
CA ASN A 201 -17.23 -0.58 -5.53
C ASN A 201 -15.83 -0.08 -5.94
N ILE A 202 -14.83 -0.25 -5.09
CA ILE A 202 -13.43 0.06 -5.37
C ILE A 202 -12.61 -1.24 -5.37
N PRO A 203 -11.44 -1.27 -6.04
CA PRO A 203 -10.55 -2.41 -6.01
C PRO A 203 -10.12 -2.79 -4.60
N VAL A 204 -10.22 -4.07 -4.27
CA VAL A 204 -9.69 -4.67 -3.04
C VAL A 204 -8.71 -5.78 -3.43
N PHE A 205 -7.54 -5.77 -2.85
CA PHE A 205 -6.43 -6.66 -3.17
C PHE A 205 -5.71 -7.08 -1.89
N HIS A 206 -5.47 -8.38 -1.73
CA HIS A 206 -4.64 -8.90 -0.64
C HIS A 206 -3.26 -9.25 -1.19
N ASP A 207 -2.23 -8.49 -0.80
CA ASP A 207 -0.90 -8.59 -1.42
C ASP A 207 -0.21 -9.93 -1.14
N ASP A 208 -0.24 -10.43 0.09
CA ASP A 208 0.40 -11.69 0.46
C ASP A 208 -0.10 -12.87 -0.37
N GLN A 209 -1.37 -12.82 -0.80
CA GLN A 209 -1.94 -13.85 -1.66
C GLN A 209 -1.63 -13.60 -3.13
N HIS A 210 -2.06 -12.44 -3.64
CA HIS A 210 -2.09 -12.17 -5.08
C HIS A 210 -0.80 -11.54 -5.59
N GLY A 211 -0.19 -10.63 -4.81
CA GLY A 211 1.11 -10.02 -5.16
C GLY A 211 2.20 -11.07 -5.23
N THR A 212 2.30 -11.91 -4.22
CA THR A 212 3.23 -13.04 -4.19
C THR A 212 2.99 -14.02 -5.35
N ALA A 213 1.73 -14.37 -5.63
CA ALA A 213 1.39 -15.24 -6.75
C ALA A 213 1.82 -14.65 -8.11
N ILE A 214 1.61 -13.35 -8.31
CA ILE A 214 1.99 -12.63 -9.53
C ILE A 214 3.51 -12.67 -9.71
N VAL A 215 4.26 -12.34 -8.67
CA VAL A 215 5.74 -12.29 -8.72
C VAL A 215 6.32 -13.69 -8.96
N VAL A 216 5.82 -14.69 -8.24
CA VAL A 216 6.26 -16.09 -8.40
C VAL A 216 5.93 -16.60 -9.80
N GLY A 217 4.72 -16.33 -10.28
CA GLY A 217 4.31 -16.71 -11.65
C GLY A 217 5.17 -16.06 -12.72
N ALA A 218 5.46 -14.77 -12.58
CA ALA A 218 6.34 -14.04 -13.50
C ALA A 218 7.77 -14.59 -13.48
N ALA A 219 8.33 -14.85 -12.29
CA ALA A 219 9.66 -15.42 -12.12
C ALA A 219 9.74 -16.83 -12.72
N ALA A 220 8.76 -17.69 -12.44
CA ALA A 220 8.70 -19.05 -13.00
C ALA A 220 8.63 -19.02 -14.53
N LYS A 221 7.78 -18.17 -15.11
CA LYS A 221 7.66 -18.01 -16.57
C LYS A 221 8.99 -17.58 -17.20
N ASN A 222 9.67 -16.61 -16.62
CA ASN A 222 10.95 -16.13 -17.13
C ASN A 222 12.07 -17.17 -16.97
N ALA A 223 12.12 -17.85 -15.83
CA ALA A 223 13.09 -18.94 -15.60
C ALA A 223 12.93 -20.07 -16.61
N LEU A 224 11.70 -20.47 -16.91
CA LEU A 224 11.40 -21.50 -17.91
C LEU A 224 11.80 -21.06 -19.32
N HIS A 225 11.55 -19.80 -19.66
CA HIS A 225 11.99 -19.23 -20.93
C HIS A 225 13.51 -19.31 -21.09
N VAL A 226 14.26 -18.90 -20.08
CA VAL A 226 15.73 -18.96 -20.06
C VAL A 226 16.24 -20.39 -20.11
N ALA A 227 15.56 -21.32 -19.42
CA ALA A 227 15.93 -22.73 -19.38
C ALA A 227 15.47 -23.55 -20.62
N GLY A 228 14.69 -22.95 -21.52
CA GLY A 228 14.12 -23.65 -22.67
C GLY A 228 13.11 -24.74 -22.30
N LYS A 229 12.42 -24.60 -21.15
CA LYS A 229 11.45 -25.58 -20.64
C LYS A 229 10.04 -25.03 -20.70
N ARG A 230 9.04 -25.92 -20.66
CA ARG A 230 7.63 -25.57 -20.57
C ARG A 230 7.09 -25.86 -19.18
N PHE A 231 5.96 -25.29 -18.78
CA PHE A 231 5.34 -25.55 -17.49
C PHE A 231 4.98 -27.02 -17.28
N GLU A 232 4.59 -27.72 -18.35
CA GLU A 232 4.22 -29.13 -18.30
C GLU A 232 5.40 -30.05 -17.98
N ASP A 233 6.63 -29.57 -18.25
CA ASP A 233 7.85 -30.36 -18.11
C ASP A 233 8.54 -30.20 -16.73
N ILE A 234 7.92 -29.45 -15.80
CA ILE A 234 8.54 -29.16 -14.50
C ILE A 234 7.66 -29.64 -13.32
N LYS A 235 8.34 -29.83 -12.20
CA LYS A 235 7.72 -30.01 -10.90
C LYS A 235 8.09 -28.82 -10.01
N ILE A 236 7.08 -28.17 -9.42
CA ILE A 236 7.27 -27.10 -8.45
C ILE A 236 7.12 -27.71 -7.06
N VAL A 237 8.06 -27.42 -6.16
CA VAL A 237 8.00 -27.80 -4.75
C VAL A 237 7.99 -26.52 -3.93
N SER A 238 6.99 -26.38 -3.06
CA SER A 238 6.88 -25.28 -2.11
C SER A 238 7.09 -25.79 -0.70
N THR A 239 7.76 -24.99 0.12
CA THR A 239 7.93 -25.25 1.56
C THR A 239 7.40 -24.06 2.33
N GLY A 240 6.78 -24.31 3.48
CA GLY A 240 6.24 -23.26 4.35
C GLY A 240 4.89 -22.69 3.91
N GLY A 241 4.11 -23.46 3.18
CA GLY A 241 2.72 -23.12 2.79
C GLY A 241 1.71 -23.69 3.74
#